data_286f8adca25acf4125f228fd754a94d1
#
_entry.id   286f8adca25acf4125f228fd754a94d1
#
_cell.length_a   1.000
_cell.length_b   1.000
_cell.length_c   1.000
_cell.angle_alpha   90.00
_cell.angle_beta   90.00
_cell.angle_gamma   90.00
#
_symmetry.space_group_name_H-M   'P 1'
#
loop_
_entity.id
_entity.type
_entity.pdbx_description
1 polymer ?
#
loop_
_entity_poly.entity_id
_entity_poly.type
_entity_poly.pdbx_seq_one_letter_code
_entity_poly.pdbx_strand_id
1 'polypeptide(L)'
;MNEPDHGAADHVHDKSCAAAHGEIALPPDRRRLVLVFNSPVAQELAVLADRLGWPVTVIDPDRTRLDADPVPYARTFVSIVDAALDNGCDVVVCDHDRPELGDVLTDVLAGPARWVGVMGSVRHTAPHVAALQARGVPADQIARVHRPIGLDIGSKMPAEIALSTVAGLLADRNGKSGGVFPAV
;
A
#
# COMPACT_ATOMS: atom_id res chain seq x y z
N MET A 1 -29.12 -53.16 -14.19
CA MET A 1 -29.01 -51.76 -14.61
C MET A 1 -28.66 -50.98 -13.35
N ASN A 2 -27.35 -50.77 -13.11
CA ASN A 2 -26.85 -50.05 -11.95
C ASN A 2 -26.62 -48.59 -12.41
N GLU A 3 -27.34 -47.66 -11.79
CA GLU A 3 -27.00 -46.24 -11.91
C GLU A 3 -25.71 -45.94 -11.15
N PRO A 4 -24.80 -45.14 -11.69
CA PRO A 4 -23.65 -44.70 -10.94
C PRO A 4 -24.07 -43.60 -9.94
N ASP A 5 -23.82 -43.86 -8.68
CA ASP A 5 -23.87 -42.93 -7.57
C ASP A 5 -22.87 -41.80 -7.86
N HIS A 6 -23.39 -40.61 -8.21
CA HIS A 6 -22.61 -39.37 -8.26
C HIS A 6 -22.37 -38.92 -6.83
N GLY A 7 -21.32 -39.45 -6.22
CA GLY A 7 -20.82 -38.95 -4.93
C GLY A 7 -20.66 -37.43 -4.98
N ALA A 8 -21.46 -36.74 -4.21
CA ALA A 8 -21.32 -35.32 -3.94
C ALA A 8 -19.90 -35.10 -3.40
N ALA A 9 -19.04 -34.47 -4.18
CA ALA A 9 -17.74 -34.00 -3.68
C ALA A 9 -18.04 -33.05 -2.52
N ASP A 10 -17.68 -33.46 -1.32
CA ASP A 10 -17.69 -32.63 -0.11
C ASP A 10 -16.78 -31.43 -0.38
N HIS A 11 -17.38 -30.33 -0.85
CA HIS A 11 -16.70 -29.04 -0.91
C HIS A 11 -16.45 -28.61 0.52
N VAL A 12 -15.28 -28.87 1.04
CA VAL A 12 -14.81 -28.26 2.28
C VAL A 12 -14.79 -26.76 2.03
N HIS A 13 -15.87 -26.07 2.43
CA HIS A 13 -15.91 -24.61 2.45
C HIS A 13 -14.79 -24.14 3.38
N ASP A 14 -13.71 -23.63 2.80
CA ASP A 14 -12.69 -22.99 3.61
C ASP A 14 -13.23 -21.68 4.20
N LYS A 15 -12.56 -21.15 5.22
CA LYS A 15 -13.01 -19.91 5.89
C LYS A 15 -13.10 -18.72 4.94
N SER A 16 -12.30 -18.69 3.88
CA SER A 16 -12.30 -17.62 2.87
C SER A 16 -13.56 -17.68 2.02
N CYS A 17 -14.00 -18.86 1.65
CA CYS A 17 -15.24 -19.08 0.91
C CYS A 17 -16.46 -18.69 1.76
N ALA A 18 -16.53 -19.16 3.00
CA ALA A 18 -17.60 -18.82 3.93
C ALA A 18 -17.68 -17.30 4.21
N ALA A 19 -16.54 -16.62 4.31
CA ALA A 19 -16.50 -15.16 4.44
C ALA A 19 -16.98 -14.44 3.18
N ALA A 20 -16.61 -14.94 2.00
CA ALA A 20 -17.05 -14.37 0.71
C ALA A 20 -18.57 -14.49 0.52
N HIS A 21 -19.20 -15.53 1.08
CA HIS A 21 -20.64 -15.71 1.11
C HIS A 21 -21.35 -14.99 2.27
N GLY A 22 -20.59 -14.29 3.14
CA GLY A 22 -21.15 -13.59 4.29
C GLY A 22 -21.59 -14.49 5.44
N GLU A 23 -21.20 -15.76 5.43
CA GLU A 23 -21.56 -16.76 6.45
C GLU A 23 -20.75 -16.58 7.75
N ILE A 24 -19.53 -16.05 7.64
CA ILE A 24 -18.67 -15.72 8.77
C ILE A 24 -18.00 -14.36 8.56
N ALA A 25 -17.72 -13.66 9.67
CA ALA A 25 -16.87 -12.47 9.66
C ALA A 25 -15.41 -12.87 9.82
N LEU A 26 -14.54 -12.34 8.96
CA LEU A 26 -13.09 -12.44 9.19
C LEU A 26 -12.66 -11.46 10.29
N PRO A 27 -11.61 -11.79 11.06
CA PRO A 27 -11.06 -10.84 12.02
C PRO A 27 -10.61 -9.57 11.29
N PRO A 28 -10.72 -8.40 11.95
CA PRO A 28 -10.31 -7.15 11.34
C PRO A 28 -8.83 -7.21 10.94
N ASP A 29 -8.56 -6.75 9.73
CA ASP A 29 -7.19 -6.61 9.24
C ASP A 29 -6.49 -5.50 10.04
N ARG A 30 -5.33 -5.83 10.62
CA ARG A 30 -4.53 -4.87 11.40
C ARG A 30 -3.57 -4.06 10.54
N ARG A 31 -3.71 -4.11 9.20
CA ARG A 31 -2.90 -3.30 8.30
C ARG A 31 -3.17 -1.83 8.55
N ARG A 32 -2.11 -1.06 8.58
CA ARG A 32 -2.17 0.40 8.57
C ARG A 32 -1.53 0.90 7.27
N LEU A 33 -2.22 1.78 6.57
CA LEU A 33 -1.69 2.44 5.40
C LEU A 33 -1.20 3.84 5.80
N VAL A 34 0.07 4.09 5.53
CA VAL A 34 0.69 5.40 5.76
C VAL A 34 1.01 6.02 4.40
N LEU A 35 0.39 7.13 4.11
CA LEU A 35 0.55 7.88 2.88
C LEU A 35 1.46 9.08 3.15
N VAL A 36 2.56 9.17 2.42
CA VAL A 36 3.48 10.28 2.51
C VAL A 36 3.26 11.21 1.33
N PHE A 37 3.08 12.47 1.63
CA PHE A 37 2.69 13.57 0.77
C PHE A 37 1.23 13.51 0.29
N ASN A 38 0.49 14.55 0.62
CA ASN A 38 -0.87 14.73 0.14
C ASN A 38 -0.86 14.98 -1.38
N SER A 39 -1.67 14.20 -2.08
CA SER A 39 -1.79 14.24 -3.54
C SER A 39 -3.13 13.65 -3.98
N PRO A 40 -3.57 13.86 -5.24
CA PRO A 40 -4.78 13.21 -5.74
C PRO A 40 -4.77 11.69 -5.61
N VAL A 41 -3.60 11.04 -5.72
CA VAL A 41 -3.50 9.59 -5.51
C VAL A 41 -3.62 9.22 -4.03
N ALA A 42 -3.08 10.04 -3.12
CA ALA A 42 -3.25 9.82 -1.68
C ALA A 42 -4.73 9.89 -1.26
N GLN A 43 -5.50 10.82 -1.85
CA GLN A 43 -6.94 10.93 -1.64
C GLN A 43 -7.68 9.64 -2.02
N GLU A 44 -7.42 9.12 -3.20
CA GLU A 44 -8.02 7.89 -3.70
C GLU A 44 -7.59 6.66 -2.88
N LEU A 45 -6.31 6.59 -2.49
CA LEU A 45 -5.81 5.52 -1.62
C LEU A 45 -6.51 5.50 -0.27
N ALA A 46 -6.76 6.67 0.33
CA ALA A 46 -7.46 6.76 1.60
C ALA A 46 -8.90 6.24 1.50
N VAL A 47 -9.61 6.57 0.43
CA VAL A 47 -10.97 6.06 0.17
C VAL A 47 -10.98 4.54 0.01
N LEU A 48 -10.07 3.98 -0.78
CA LEU A 48 -10.00 2.53 -0.99
C LEU A 48 -9.58 1.79 0.29
N ALA A 49 -8.63 2.33 1.04
CA ALA A 49 -8.18 1.76 2.31
C ALA A 49 -9.30 1.73 3.37
N ASP A 50 -10.10 2.81 3.46
CA ASP A 50 -11.28 2.85 4.33
C ASP A 50 -12.28 1.75 4.00
N ARG A 51 -12.56 1.51 2.71
CA ARG A 51 -13.43 0.42 2.26
C ARG A 51 -12.91 -0.97 2.63
N LEU A 52 -11.61 -1.11 2.76
CA LEU A 52 -10.95 -2.35 3.20
C LEU A 52 -10.82 -2.45 4.72
N GLY A 53 -11.25 -1.42 5.46
CA GLY A 53 -11.11 -1.35 6.91
C GLY A 53 -9.68 -1.11 7.39
N TRP A 54 -8.80 -0.56 6.54
CA TRP A 54 -7.44 -0.23 6.91
C TRP A 54 -7.37 1.19 7.49
N PRO A 55 -6.90 1.37 8.72
CA PRO A 55 -6.64 2.70 9.25
C PRO A 55 -5.61 3.44 8.38
N VAL A 56 -5.94 4.69 8.02
CA VAL A 56 -5.10 5.54 7.18
C VAL A 56 -4.45 6.64 8.01
N THR A 57 -3.17 6.86 7.76
CA THR A 57 -2.42 8.00 8.25
C THR A 57 -1.81 8.73 7.07
N VAL A 58 -1.94 10.05 7.02
CA VAL A 58 -1.27 10.88 6.00
C VAL A 58 -0.23 11.75 6.68
N ILE A 59 0.94 11.82 6.09
CA ILE A 59 2.07 12.61 6.56
C ILE A 59 2.49 13.56 5.42
N ASP A 60 2.40 14.85 5.68
CA ASP A 60 2.97 15.86 4.79
C ASP A 60 3.67 16.92 5.64
N PRO A 61 4.99 17.12 5.47
CA PRO A 61 5.72 18.16 6.21
C PRO A 61 5.17 19.59 6.01
N ASP A 62 4.48 19.81 4.90
CA ASP A 62 3.81 21.08 4.65
C ASP A 62 2.36 21.05 5.16
N ARG A 63 2.15 21.62 6.33
CA ARG A 63 0.83 21.74 6.97
C ARG A 63 -0.20 22.42 6.07
N THR A 64 0.23 23.39 5.27
CA THR A 64 -0.70 24.14 4.42
C THR A 64 -1.36 23.28 3.36
N ARG A 65 -0.68 22.22 2.90
CA ARG A 65 -1.24 21.25 1.95
C ARG A 65 -2.26 20.32 2.60
N LEU A 66 -2.01 19.91 3.85
CA LEU A 66 -2.98 19.11 4.60
C LEU A 66 -4.27 19.88 4.87
N ASP A 67 -4.14 21.18 5.15
CA ASP A 67 -5.29 22.03 5.47
C ASP A 67 -6.06 22.48 4.20
N ALA A 68 -5.36 22.64 3.06
CA ALA A 68 -5.97 23.07 1.80
C ALA A 68 -6.79 21.97 1.13
N ASP A 69 -6.37 20.72 1.26
CA ASP A 69 -7.04 19.56 0.65
C ASP A 69 -7.04 18.38 1.64
N PRO A 70 -7.96 18.37 2.62
CA PRO A 70 -8.00 17.34 3.65
C PRO A 70 -8.25 15.94 3.09
N VAL A 71 -7.39 14.97 3.44
CA VAL A 71 -7.55 13.59 3.00
C VAL A 71 -8.68 12.92 3.79
N PRO A 72 -9.70 12.34 3.14
CA PRO A 72 -10.82 11.72 3.82
C PRO A 72 -10.38 10.48 4.60
N TYR A 73 -11.07 10.20 5.71
CA TYR A 73 -10.86 8.99 6.54
C TYR A 73 -9.46 8.82 7.14
N ALA A 74 -8.61 9.86 7.07
CA ALA A 74 -7.22 9.78 7.49
C ALA A 74 -6.93 10.60 8.75
N ARG A 75 -6.00 10.10 9.57
CA ARG A 75 -5.30 10.93 10.57
C ARG A 75 -4.14 11.63 9.88
N THR A 76 -3.90 12.90 10.18
CA THR A 76 -2.88 13.70 9.52
C THR A 76 -1.78 14.13 10.49
N PHE A 77 -0.53 14.09 10.03
CA PHE A 77 0.65 14.50 10.78
C PHE A 77 1.61 15.26 9.86
N VAL A 78 2.45 16.10 10.45
CA VAL A 78 3.53 16.80 9.73
C VAL A 78 4.88 16.08 9.85
N SER A 79 4.95 15.04 10.66
CA SER A 79 6.19 14.31 10.95
C SER A 79 5.93 12.80 11.05
N ILE A 80 6.91 12.00 10.61
CA ILE A 80 6.94 10.55 10.76
C ILE A 80 6.97 10.15 12.24
N VAL A 81 7.69 10.91 13.06
CA VAL A 81 7.82 10.61 14.50
C VAL A 81 6.47 10.65 15.20
N ASP A 82 5.67 11.68 14.89
CA ASP A 82 4.34 11.85 15.49
C ASP A 82 3.34 10.79 15.02
N ALA A 83 3.56 10.24 13.82
CA ALA A 83 2.71 9.19 13.25
C ALA A 83 2.91 7.81 13.91
N ALA A 84 3.98 7.62 14.68
CA ALA A 84 4.31 6.41 15.42
C ALA A 84 4.17 5.13 14.57
N LEU A 85 5.09 4.95 13.61
CA LEU A 85 5.13 3.77 12.74
C LEU A 85 5.39 2.50 13.56
N ASP A 86 4.78 1.40 13.12
CA ASP A 86 5.02 0.06 13.66
C ASP A 86 5.21 -0.96 12.52
N ASN A 87 5.47 -2.21 12.86
CA ASN A 87 5.69 -3.29 11.89
C ASN A 87 4.40 -3.77 11.18
N GLY A 88 3.26 -3.18 11.46
CA GLY A 88 2.01 -3.35 10.72
C GLY A 88 1.82 -2.32 9.60
N CYS A 89 2.65 -1.27 9.57
CA CYS A 89 2.51 -0.18 8.60
C CYS A 89 3.07 -0.55 7.23
N ASP A 90 2.28 -0.25 6.19
CA ASP A 90 2.75 -0.13 4.81
C ASP A 90 2.84 1.35 4.45
N VAL A 91 4.02 1.82 4.08
CA VAL A 91 4.27 3.21 3.75
C VAL A 91 4.31 3.40 2.24
N VAL A 92 3.46 4.29 1.73
CA VAL A 92 3.40 4.66 0.31
C VAL A 92 3.74 6.14 0.16
N VAL A 93 4.84 6.43 -0.51
CA VAL A 93 5.21 7.79 -0.90
C VAL A 93 4.48 8.13 -2.20
N CYS A 94 3.53 9.06 -2.11
CA CYS A 94 2.59 9.39 -3.18
C CYS A 94 3.08 10.46 -4.16
N ASP A 95 4.19 11.13 -3.83
CA ASP A 95 4.82 12.14 -4.69
C ASP A 95 6.34 12.05 -4.56
N HIS A 96 7.03 11.74 -5.65
CA HIS A 96 8.47 11.55 -5.66
C HIS A 96 9.27 12.80 -6.07
N ASP A 97 8.58 13.87 -6.46
CA ASP A 97 9.19 15.12 -6.90
C ASP A 97 9.33 16.15 -5.76
N ARG A 98 8.99 15.74 -4.54
CA ARG A 98 9.03 16.60 -3.37
C ARG A 98 10.45 16.79 -2.84
N PRO A 99 10.85 18.03 -2.51
CA PRO A 99 12.18 18.32 -1.97
C PRO A 99 12.42 17.59 -0.63
N GLU A 100 11.38 17.36 0.16
CA GLU A 100 11.41 16.68 1.45
C GLU A 100 11.58 15.15 1.34
N LEU A 101 11.53 14.58 0.11
CA LEU A 101 11.53 13.12 -0.13
C LEU A 101 12.64 12.38 0.62
N GLY A 102 13.85 12.92 0.56
CA GLY A 102 15.01 12.26 1.18
C GLY A 102 14.95 12.25 2.69
N ASP A 103 14.52 13.36 3.31
CA ASP A 103 14.40 13.48 4.77
C ASP A 103 13.32 12.55 5.30
N VAL A 104 12.14 12.61 4.70
CA VAL A 104 11.01 11.76 5.10
C VAL A 104 11.32 10.29 4.92
N LEU A 105 11.93 9.88 3.81
CA LEU A 105 12.32 8.48 3.60
C LEU A 105 13.42 8.01 4.55
N THR A 106 14.34 8.88 4.94
CA THR A 106 15.36 8.56 5.95
C THR A 106 14.69 8.24 7.29
N ASP A 107 13.72 9.04 7.72
CA ASP A 107 12.98 8.82 8.95
C ASP A 107 12.12 7.55 8.88
N VAL A 108 11.46 7.29 7.75
CA VAL A 108 10.68 6.06 7.51
C VAL A 108 11.55 4.82 7.61
N LEU A 109 12.73 4.84 6.98
CA LEU A 109 13.64 3.68 6.95
C LEU A 109 14.33 3.43 8.29
N ALA A 110 14.48 4.46 9.14
CA ALA A 110 14.92 4.29 10.51
C ALA A 110 13.85 3.64 11.41
N GLY A 111 12.60 3.65 10.99
CA GLY A 111 11.47 3.06 11.71
C GLY A 111 11.21 1.59 11.35
N PRO A 112 10.26 0.96 12.05
CA PRO A 112 9.95 -0.46 11.91
C PRO A 112 8.93 -0.78 10.82
N ALA A 113 8.64 0.14 9.88
CA ALA A 113 7.66 -0.08 8.82
C ALA A 113 7.88 -1.41 8.10
N ARG A 114 6.82 -2.19 7.92
CA ARG A 114 6.86 -3.49 7.25
C ARG A 114 7.28 -3.37 5.79
N TRP A 115 6.71 -2.39 5.10
CA TRP A 115 6.90 -2.19 3.69
C TRP A 115 6.98 -0.70 3.37
N VAL A 116 7.85 -0.34 2.45
CA VAL A 116 8.05 1.05 2.01
C VAL A 116 8.10 1.07 0.50
N GLY A 117 7.28 1.90 -0.11
CA GLY A 117 7.29 2.04 -1.57
C GLY A 117 7.12 3.48 -2.01
N VAL A 118 7.71 3.78 -3.15
CA VAL A 118 7.68 5.10 -3.79
C VAL A 118 6.99 5.00 -5.13
N MET A 119 5.97 5.82 -5.34
CA MET A 119 5.33 5.96 -6.65
C MET A 119 6.30 6.49 -7.68
N GLY A 120 6.17 6.03 -8.90
CA GLY A 120 6.97 6.51 -10.02
C GLY A 120 7.09 5.49 -11.13
N SER A 121 7.28 6.00 -12.35
CA SER A 121 7.44 5.19 -13.56
C SER A 121 8.82 4.55 -13.63
N VAL A 122 8.91 3.33 -14.17
CA VAL A 122 10.18 2.67 -14.52
C VAL A 122 11.00 3.48 -15.53
N ARG A 123 10.35 4.40 -16.27
CA ARG A 123 11.00 5.21 -17.32
C ARG A 123 11.83 6.37 -16.79
N HIS A 124 11.67 6.72 -15.52
CA HIS A 124 12.37 7.84 -14.89
C HIS A 124 13.39 7.31 -13.89
N THR A 125 14.47 8.06 -13.72
CA THR A 125 15.45 7.80 -12.66
C THR A 125 14.76 7.73 -11.30
N ALA A 126 15.30 6.92 -10.40
CA ALA A 126 14.76 6.75 -9.05
C ALA A 126 15.29 7.87 -8.13
N PRO A 127 14.60 9.01 -7.97
CA PRO A 127 15.13 10.16 -7.25
C PRO A 127 15.41 9.85 -5.78
N HIS A 128 14.68 8.92 -5.20
CA HIS A 128 14.88 8.48 -3.82
C HIS A 128 16.25 7.87 -3.57
N VAL A 129 16.84 7.16 -4.56
CA VAL A 129 18.16 6.54 -4.38
C VAL A 129 19.22 7.60 -4.16
N ALA A 130 19.30 8.60 -5.05
CA ALA A 130 20.28 9.69 -4.92
C ALA A 130 20.03 10.52 -3.65
N ALA A 131 18.74 10.78 -3.32
CA ALA A 131 18.37 11.55 -2.13
C ALA A 131 18.79 10.85 -0.82
N LEU A 132 18.64 9.51 -0.74
CA LEU A 132 19.02 8.71 0.42
C LEU A 132 20.55 8.53 0.51
N GLN A 133 21.21 8.32 -0.63
CA GLN A 133 22.69 8.26 -0.68
C GLN A 133 23.33 9.55 -0.19
N ALA A 134 22.81 10.70 -0.60
CA ALA A 134 23.28 12.01 -0.16
C ALA A 134 23.15 12.22 1.37
N ARG A 135 22.27 11.46 2.02
CA ARG A 135 22.04 11.45 3.47
C ARG A 135 22.81 10.35 4.21
N GLY A 136 23.62 9.59 3.50
CA GLY A 136 24.43 8.51 4.08
C GLY A 136 23.62 7.28 4.49
N VAL A 137 22.42 7.10 3.96
CA VAL A 137 21.60 5.91 4.24
C VAL A 137 22.30 4.68 3.63
N PRO A 138 22.49 3.59 4.39
CA PRO A 138 23.15 2.37 3.92
C PRO A 138 22.43 1.74 2.72
N ALA A 139 23.19 1.12 1.81
CA ALA A 139 22.65 0.54 0.57
C ALA A 139 21.61 -0.56 0.80
N ASP A 140 21.75 -1.36 1.86
CA ASP A 140 20.78 -2.38 2.27
C ASP A 140 19.46 -1.78 2.71
N GLN A 141 19.47 -0.62 3.37
CA GLN A 141 18.27 0.12 3.74
C GLN A 141 17.61 0.76 2.50
N ILE A 142 18.39 1.32 1.58
CA ILE A 142 17.85 1.85 0.31
C ILE A 142 17.17 0.74 -0.50
N ALA A 143 17.75 -0.47 -0.51
CA ALA A 143 17.19 -1.61 -1.22
C ALA A 143 15.83 -2.11 -0.66
N ARG A 144 15.43 -1.67 0.54
CA ARG A 144 14.08 -1.94 1.09
C ARG A 144 12.98 -1.12 0.42
N VAL A 145 13.33 -0.08 -0.32
CA VAL A 145 12.37 0.80 -0.97
C VAL A 145 11.93 0.20 -2.30
N HIS A 146 10.67 -0.19 -2.38
CA HIS A 146 10.06 -0.72 -3.60
C HIS A 146 9.75 0.41 -4.59
N ARG A 147 10.11 0.24 -5.86
CA ARG A 147 9.75 1.13 -6.96
C ARG A 147 9.97 0.43 -8.31
N PRO A 148 9.01 0.44 -9.25
CA PRO A 148 7.65 0.97 -9.09
C PRO A 148 6.83 0.16 -8.08
N ILE A 149 5.66 0.69 -7.72
CA ILE A 149 4.72 0.02 -6.83
C ILE A 149 3.38 -0.23 -7.55
N GLY A 150 2.60 -1.15 -7.01
CA GLY A 150 1.33 -1.55 -7.60
C GLY A 150 1.47 -2.60 -8.70
N LEU A 151 0.35 -2.98 -9.29
CA LEU A 151 0.30 -3.90 -10.43
C LEU A 151 0.52 -3.13 -11.74
N ASP A 152 1.17 -3.75 -12.72
CA ASP A 152 1.33 -3.16 -14.06
C ASP A 152 0.02 -3.33 -14.87
N ILE A 153 -0.89 -2.38 -14.70
CA ILE A 153 -2.18 -2.34 -15.40
C ILE A 153 -2.29 -1.15 -16.37
N GLY A 154 -1.17 -0.46 -16.63
CA GLY A 154 -1.14 0.70 -17.52
C GLY A 154 -1.88 1.93 -16.96
N SER A 155 -2.11 2.03 -15.66
CA SER A 155 -2.84 3.10 -14.98
C SER A 155 -2.20 4.47 -15.19
N LYS A 156 -3.07 5.50 -15.34
CA LYS A 156 -2.67 6.90 -15.50
C LYS A 156 -3.47 7.86 -14.65
N MET A 157 -4.73 7.51 -14.36
CA MET A 157 -5.60 8.31 -13.52
C MET A 157 -5.35 8.04 -12.03
N PRO A 158 -5.48 9.04 -11.13
CA PRO A 158 -5.25 8.86 -9.70
C PRO A 158 -5.97 7.66 -9.09
N ALA A 159 -7.24 7.46 -9.40
CA ALA A 159 -8.03 6.33 -8.90
C ALA A 159 -7.51 4.97 -9.42
N GLU A 160 -7.07 4.88 -10.68
CA GLU A 160 -6.49 3.66 -11.25
C GLU A 160 -5.14 3.33 -10.60
N ILE A 161 -4.29 4.36 -10.37
CA ILE A 161 -3.01 4.22 -9.70
C ILE A 161 -3.24 3.74 -8.25
N ALA A 162 -4.21 4.31 -7.56
CA ALA A 162 -4.58 3.90 -6.21
C ALA A 162 -5.05 2.45 -6.17
N LEU A 163 -5.94 2.05 -7.10
CA LEU A 163 -6.42 0.67 -7.22
C LEU A 163 -5.25 -0.31 -7.45
N SER A 164 -4.38 0.00 -8.41
CA SER A 164 -3.18 -0.80 -8.71
C SER A 164 -2.29 -0.95 -7.48
N THR A 165 -2.06 0.14 -6.74
CA THR A 165 -1.23 0.16 -5.53
C THR A 165 -1.83 -0.70 -4.43
N VAL A 166 -3.12 -0.56 -4.13
CA VAL A 166 -3.82 -1.37 -3.13
C VAL A 166 -3.78 -2.85 -3.50
N ALA A 167 -4.05 -3.20 -4.76
CA ALA A 167 -3.98 -4.58 -5.24
C ALA A 167 -2.56 -5.16 -5.11
N GLY A 168 -1.52 -4.37 -5.41
CA GLY A 168 -0.13 -4.75 -5.22
C GLY A 168 0.22 -5.00 -3.75
N LEU A 169 -0.23 -4.14 -2.84
CA LEU A 169 -0.04 -4.32 -1.38
C LEU A 169 -0.75 -5.58 -0.86
N LEU A 170 -1.96 -5.85 -1.36
CA LEU A 170 -2.68 -7.09 -1.03
C LEU A 170 -1.92 -8.33 -1.52
N ALA A 171 -1.42 -8.29 -2.75
CA ALA A 171 -0.63 -9.38 -3.32
C ALA A 171 0.64 -9.62 -2.50
N ASP A 172 1.41 -8.58 -2.18
CA ASP A 172 2.62 -8.65 -1.36
C ASP A 172 2.33 -9.29 0.01
N ARG A 173 1.34 -8.77 0.74
CA ARG A 173 0.97 -9.31 2.05
C ARG A 173 0.51 -10.76 2.02
N ASN A 174 -0.10 -11.18 0.92
CA ASN A 174 -0.60 -12.55 0.75
C ASN A 174 0.45 -13.48 0.10
N GLY A 175 1.67 -13.00 -0.16
CA GLY A 175 2.73 -13.76 -0.82
C GLY A 175 2.37 -14.16 -2.26
N LYS A 176 1.65 -13.29 -2.98
CA LYS A 176 1.20 -13.51 -4.36
C LYS A 176 1.86 -12.50 -5.30
N SER A 177 1.99 -12.90 -6.57
CA SER A 177 2.53 -12.01 -7.61
C SER A 177 1.57 -10.91 -8.05
N GLY A 178 0.26 -11.07 -7.79
CA GLY A 178 -0.79 -10.18 -8.30
C GLY A 178 -1.10 -10.37 -9.77
N GLY A 179 -0.59 -11.44 -10.41
CA GLY A 179 -0.88 -11.78 -11.80
C GLY A 179 -2.30 -12.33 -12.00
N VAL A 180 -2.68 -12.50 -13.27
CA VAL A 180 -3.94 -13.12 -13.65
C VAL A 180 -3.91 -14.61 -13.31
N PHE A 181 -5.02 -15.18 -12.85
CA PHE A 181 -5.15 -16.62 -12.67
C PHE A 181 -4.89 -17.34 -14.01
N PRO A 182 -4.16 -18.47 -14.01
CA PRO A 182 -4.02 -19.26 -15.23
C PRO A 182 -5.40 -19.73 -15.71
N ALA A 183 -5.57 -19.76 -17.05
CA ALA A 183 -6.77 -20.37 -17.62
C ALA A 183 -6.83 -21.86 -17.23
N VAL A 184 -8.01 -22.34 -16.84
CA VAL A 184 -8.28 -23.73 -16.49
C VAL A 184 -8.50 -24.52 -17.77
#